data_4fda2cc8ce7d3e48c4bcd2a269411cab
#
_entry.id   4fda2cc8ce7d3e48c4bcd2a269411cab
#
_cell.length_a   1.000
_cell.length_b   1.000
_cell.length_c   1.000
_cell.angle_alpha   90.00
_cell.angle_beta   90.00
_cell.angle_gamma   90.00
#
_symmetry.space_group_name_H-M   'P 1'
#
loop_
_entity.id
_entity.type
_entity.pdbx_description
1 polymer ?
#
loop_
_entity_poly.entity_id
_entity_poly.type
_entity_poly.pdbx_seq_one_letter_code
_entity_poly.pdbx_strand_id
1 'polypeptide(L)'
;MSRSISIMGLAGVPDIFPGDDLGAVLCACLEKEKIALDDGDIVCIAHKIVSKAEGRIVNLNEITPSKDARYYAKKLNKDPRKVEVILKESKRVVRHFRHEHQNEGVMICEHRLGFISANAAVDESNVSGANNIITLPKNPDASAKKLRRSLEKRFNKKIGVLITDTFGRPWRIGQVNVTVGISGVPSTLLEKGKYDAYGRELAVTEPAFCDEIAAASGLV
;
A
#
# COMPACT_ATOMS: atom_id res chain seq x y z
N MET A 1 22.57 4.43 25.62
CA MET A 1 22.47 5.42 24.52
C MET A 1 21.01 5.62 24.19
N SER A 2 20.53 6.84 24.06
CA SER A 2 19.17 7.14 23.58
C SER A 2 19.03 6.72 22.12
N ARG A 3 17.88 6.18 21.76
CA ARG A 3 17.51 5.85 20.37
C ARG A 3 16.43 6.82 19.93
N SER A 4 16.51 7.33 18.72
CA SER A 4 15.51 8.25 18.16
C SER A 4 15.14 7.81 16.75
N ILE A 5 13.94 8.15 16.33
CA ILE A 5 13.43 8.03 14.95
C ILE A 5 12.93 9.42 14.56
N SER A 6 13.23 9.87 13.36
CA SER A 6 12.63 11.05 12.78
C SER A 6 11.81 10.68 11.54
N ILE A 7 10.68 11.34 11.35
CA ILE A 7 9.77 11.10 10.22
C ILE A 7 9.54 12.45 9.55
N MET A 8 9.75 12.52 8.23
CA MET A 8 9.57 13.73 7.45
C MET A 8 8.63 13.46 6.27
N GLY A 9 7.65 14.33 6.07
CA GLY A 9 6.82 14.33 4.87
C GLY A 9 7.51 15.05 3.72
N LEU A 10 7.62 14.39 2.56
CA LEU A 10 8.14 15.02 1.34
C LEU A 10 7.07 15.87 0.69
N ALA A 11 7.27 17.18 0.66
CA ALA A 11 6.39 18.14 -0.01
C ALA A 11 6.66 18.24 -1.52
N GLY A 12 5.72 18.86 -2.25
CA GLY A 12 5.93 19.25 -3.64
C GLY A 12 5.96 18.12 -4.66
N VAL A 13 5.54 16.91 -4.30
CA VAL A 13 5.34 15.83 -5.27
C VAL A 13 4.19 16.22 -6.21
N PRO A 14 4.42 16.31 -7.53
CA PRO A 14 3.38 16.71 -8.49
C PRO A 14 2.34 15.58 -8.66
N ASP A 15 1.27 15.89 -9.40
CA ASP A 15 0.39 14.84 -9.89
C ASP A 15 1.16 13.85 -10.76
N ILE A 16 0.91 12.57 -10.52
CA ILE A 16 1.57 11.47 -11.23
C ILE A 16 0.62 10.91 -12.29
N PHE A 17 1.16 10.70 -13.50
CA PHE A 17 0.44 10.18 -14.65
C PHE A 17 1.04 8.83 -15.13
N PRO A 18 0.27 8.03 -15.88
CA PRO A 18 0.79 6.80 -16.47
C PRO A 18 2.02 7.04 -17.34
N GLY A 19 3.09 6.31 -17.05
CA GLY A 19 4.36 6.40 -17.77
C GLY A 19 5.40 7.35 -17.15
N ASP A 20 5.04 8.10 -16.10
CA ASP A 20 6.00 8.95 -15.40
C ASP A 20 7.14 8.13 -14.78
N ASP A 21 8.35 8.65 -14.85
CA ASP A 21 9.48 8.12 -14.09
C ASP A 21 9.42 8.60 -12.64
N LEU A 22 8.66 7.85 -11.83
CA LEU A 22 8.46 8.18 -10.43
C LEU A 22 9.79 8.25 -9.65
N GLY A 23 10.79 7.46 -10.03
CA GLY A 23 12.13 7.53 -9.42
C GLY A 23 12.79 8.89 -9.66
N ALA A 24 12.74 9.38 -10.89
CA ALA A 24 13.27 10.71 -11.23
C ALA A 24 12.48 11.84 -10.53
N VAL A 25 11.15 11.72 -10.47
CA VAL A 25 10.29 12.70 -9.78
C VAL A 25 10.64 12.79 -8.30
N LEU A 26 10.76 11.66 -7.60
CA LEU A 26 11.11 11.63 -6.18
C LEU A 26 12.52 12.19 -5.92
N CYS A 27 13.50 11.87 -6.77
CA CYS A 27 14.84 12.45 -6.67
C CYS A 27 14.79 13.99 -6.77
N ALA A 28 14.08 14.52 -7.77
CA ALA A 28 13.95 15.96 -7.97
C ALA A 28 13.27 16.66 -6.78
N CYS A 29 12.22 16.04 -6.20
CA CYS A 29 11.54 16.58 -5.02
C CYS A 29 12.47 16.60 -3.80
N LEU A 30 13.21 15.52 -3.52
CA LEU A 30 14.16 15.46 -2.41
C LEU A 30 15.24 16.53 -2.53
N GLU A 31 15.77 16.75 -3.73
CA GLU A 31 16.77 17.78 -3.98
C GLU A 31 16.22 19.19 -3.80
N LYS A 32 15.02 19.45 -4.34
CA LYS A 32 14.33 20.73 -4.20
C LYS A 32 14.07 21.10 -2.74
N GLU A 33 13.62 20.12 -1.95
CA GLU A 33 13.37 20.30 -0.52
C GLU A 33 14.65 20.23 0.33
N LYS A 34 15.83 20.01 -0.31
CA LYS A 34 17.15 19.85 0.35
C LYS A 34 17.15 18.77 1.41
N ILE A 35 16.39 17.70 1.20
CA ILE A 35 16.37 16.52 2.07
C ILE A 35 17.54 15.62 1.65
N ALA A 36 18.51 15.48 2.52
CA ALA A 36 19.60 14.52 2.35
C ALA A 36 19.14 13.14 2.85
N LEU A 37 19.46 12.10 2.08
CA LEU A 37 19.27 10.72 2.52
C LEU A 37 20.57 10.20 3.12
N ASP A 38 20.44 9.40 4.18
CA ASP A 38 21.54 8.69 4.82
C ASP A 38 21.39 7.16 4.69
N ASP A 39 22.50 6.46 4.90
CA ASP A 39 22.49 4.99 4.89
C ASP A 39 21.56 4.46 6.00
N GLY A 40 20.63 3.61 5.60
CA GLY A 40 19.62 3.05 6.50
C GLY A 40 18.28 3.80 6.51
N ASP A 41 18.17 4.94 5.82
CA ASP A 41 16.88 5.62 5.68
C ASP A 41 15.86 4.78 4.93
N ILE A 42 14.58 4.98 5.23
CA ILE A 42 13.48 4.26 4.61
C ILE A 42 12.51 5.25 4.00
N VAL A 43 12.28 5.13 2.69
CA VAL A 43 11.33 5.95 1.96
C VAL A 43 10.00 5.20 1.86
N CYS A 44 8.96 5.74 2.53
CA CYS A 44 7.59 5.22 2.47
C CYS A 44 6.81 5.92 1.36
N ILE A 45 6.17 5.16 0.49
CA ILE A 45 5.49 5.67 -0.71
C ILE A 45 4.08 5.09 -0.76
N ALA A 46 3.07 5.96 -0.81
CA ALA A 46 1.69 5.51 -1.02
C ALA A 46 1.55 4.78 -2.36
N HIS A 47 0.93 3.60 -2.35
CA HIS A 47 0.78 2.80 -3.57
C HIS A 47 0.14 3.58 -4.73
N LYS A 48 -0.73 4.56 -4.43
CA LYS A 48 -1.48 5.29 -5.45
C LYS A 48 -0.59 5.99 -6.47
N ILE A 49 0.49 6.65 -6.05
CA ILE A 49 1.40 7.30 -7.00
C ILE A 49 2.20 6.28 -7.81
N VAL A 50 2.56 5.14 -7.21
CA VAL A 50 3.20 4.03 -7.92
C VAL A 50 2.24 3.42 -8.93
N SER A 51 1.01 3.16 -8.51
CA SER A 51 -0.05 2.60 -9.36
C SER A 51 -0.38 3.52 -10.53
N LYS A 52 -0.45 4.84 -10.31
CA LYS A 52 -0.65 5.82 -11.39
C LYS A 52 0.49 5.75 -12.40
N ALA A 53 1.73 5.84 -11.94
CA ALA A 53 2.91 5.78 -12.83
C ALA A 53 2.95 4.48 -13.64
N GLU A 54 2.50 3.36 -13.07
CA GLU A 54 2.44 2.05 -13.73
C GLU A 54 1.16 1.83 -14.56
N GLY A 55 0.30 2.84 -14.71
CA GLY A 55 -0.93 2.74 -15.50
C GLY A 55 -1.96 1.76 -14.91
N ARG A 56 -2.01 1.63 -13.57
CA ARG A 56 -2.96 0.76 -12.87
C ARG A 56 -4.33 1.41 -12.65
N ILE A 57 -4.66 2.40 -13.45
CA ILE A 57 -5.97 3.05 -13.49
C ILE A 57 -6.85 2.23 -14.43
N VAL A 58 -8.07 1.92 -13.99
CA VAL A 58 -9.07 1.17 -14.76
C VAL A 58 -10.27 2.06 -15.02
N ASN A 59 -10.61 2.23 -16.29
CA ASN A 59 -11.83 2.92 -16.70
C ASN A 59 -13.04 1.96 -16.63
N LEU A 60 -13.98 2.24 -15.75
CA LEU A 60 -15.16 1.41 -15.56
C LEU A 60 -16.06 1.32 -16.82
N ASN A 61 -15.96 2.29 -17.73
CA ASN A 61 -16.72 2.24 -18.98
C ASN A 61 -16.26 1.10 -19.93
N GLU A 62 -15.05 0.59 -19.72
CA GLU A 62 -14.48 -0.52 -20.50
C GLU A 62 -14.73 -1.88 -19.85
N ILE A 63 -15.39 -1.91 -18.70
CA ILE A 63 -15.63 -3.12 -17.94
C ILE A 63 -16.99 -3.72 -18.20
N THR A 64 -17.03 -4.96 -18.64
CA THR A 64 -18.24 -5.77 -18.76
C THR A 64 -18.37 -6.66 -17.53
N PRO A 65 -19.39 -6.43 -16.67
CA PRO A 65 -19.57 -7.21 -15.45
C PRO A 65 -20.00 -8.66 -15.74
N SER A 66 -19.37 -9.61 -15.04
CA SER A 66 -19.77 -11.02 -15.00
C SER A 66 -21.09 -11.25 -14.26
N LYS A 67 -21.59 -12.49 -14.27
CA LYS A 67 -22.76 -12.88 -13.47
C LYS A 67 -22.49 -12.72 -11.98
N ASP A 68 -21.33 -13.12 -11.52
CA ASP A 68 -20.92 -13.02 -10.12
C ASP A 68 -20.78 -11.55 -9.68
N ALA A 69 -20.20 -10.70 -10.53
CA ALA A 69 -20.13 -9.27 -10.25
C ALA A 69 -21.52 -8.63 -10.08
N ARG A 70 -22.47 -8.98 -10.94
CA ARG A 70 -23.86 -8.50 -10.82
C ARG A 70 -24.54 -9.01 -9.54
N TYR A 71 -24.29 -10.27 -9.17
CA TYR A 71 -24.81 -10.88 -7.94
C TYR A 71 -24.34 -10.12 -6.69
N TYR A 72 -23.02 -9.93 -6.55
CA TYR A 72 -22.48 -9.19 -5.40
C TYR A 72 -22.86 -7.71 -5.43
N ALA A 73 -22.88 -7.08 -6.60
CA ALA A 73 -23.28 -5.70 -6.77
C ALA A 73 -24.69 -5.43 -6.25
N LYS A 74 -25.65 -6.30 -6.59
CA LYS A 74 -27.03 -6.21 -6.09
C LYS A 74 -27.10 -6.34 -4.57
N LYS A 75 -26.36 -7.28 -3.97
CA LYS A 75 -26.35 -7.49 -2.51
C LYS A 75 -25.73 -6.33 -1.75
N LEU A 76 -24.75 -5.68 -2.35
CA LEU A 76 -23.91 -4.67 -1.70
C LEU A 76 -24.26 -3.24 -2.11
N ASN A 77 -25.23 -3.06 -3.02
CA ASN A 77 -25.56 -1.76 -3.64
C ASN A 77 -24.31 -1.07 -4.22
N LYS A 78 -23.50 -1.85 -4.96
CA LYS A 78 -22.27 -1.38 -5.62
C LYS A 78 -22.43 -1.35 -7.13
N ASP A 79 -21.60 -0.54 -7.80
CA ASP A 79 -21.46 -0.60 -9.25
C ASP A 79 -20.95 -2.00 -9.66
N PRO A 80 -21.65 -2.75 -10.53
CA PRO A 80 -21.23 -4.08 -10.94
C PRO A 80 -19.89 -4.09 -11.70
N ARG A 81 -19.51 -2.99 -12.35
CA ARG A 81 -18.23 -2.83 -13.05
C ARG A 81 -17.08 -2.74 -12.04
N LYS A 82 -17.29 -2.00 -10.95
CA LYS A 82 -16.34 -1.92 -9.82
C LYS A 82 -16.18 -3.29 -9.15
N VAL A 83 -17.29 -3.99 -8.92
CA VAL A 83 -17.27 -5.35 -8.36
C VAL A 83 -16.50 -6.31 -9.26
N GLU A 84 -16.65 -6.21 -10.58
CA GLU A 84 -15.86 -7.02 -11.52
C GLU A 84 -14.36 -6.83 -11.34
N VAL A 85 -13.91 -5.58 -11.17
CA VAL A 85 -12.48 -5.29 -10.93
C VAL A 85 -12.03 -5.83 -9.57
N ILE A 86 -12.85 -5.69 -8.52
CA ILE A 86 -12.57 -6.27 -7.21
C ILE A 86 -12.39 -7.80 -7.32
N LEU A 87 -13.26 -8.48 -8.04
CA LEU A 87 -13.17 -9.92 -8.25
C LEU A 87 -11.90 -10.31 -9.03
N LYS A 88 -11.52 -9.53 -10.06
CA LYS A 88 -10.28 -9.76 -10.83
C LYS A 88 -8.99 -9.58 -10.01
N GLU A 89 -8.99 -8.69 -9.03
CA GLU A 89 -7.86 -8.50 -8.11
C GLU A 89 -7.90 -9.48 -6.91
N SER A 90 -8.95 -10.31 -6.80
CA SER A 90 -9.16 -11.25 -5.70
C SER A 90 -8.86 -12.69 -6.10
N LYS A 91 -8.28 -13.47 -5.18
CA LYS A 91 -8.29 -14.94 -5.25
C LYS A 91 -9.66 -15.50 -4.86
N ARG A 92 -10.27 -14.91 -3.83
CA ARG A 92 -11.61 -15.27 -3.35
C ARG A 92 -12.24 -14.16 -2.53
N VAL A 93 -13.56 -14.17 -2.45
CA VAL A 93 -14.33 -13.37 -1.50
C VAL A 93 -14.39 -14.14 -0.18
N VAL A 94 -13.87 -13.56 0.89
CA VAL A 94 -13.87 -14.14 2.23
C VAL A 94 -15.21 -13.86 2.93
N ARG A 95 -15.66 -12.62 2.84
CA ARG A 95 -16.91 -12.15 3.43
C ARG A 95 -17.44 -10.94 2.66
N HIS A 96 -18.75 -10.75 2.68
CA HIS A 96 -19.37 -9.52 2.19
C HIS A 96 -20.53 -9.14 3.13
N PHE A 97 -20.73 -7.84 3.33
CA PHE A 97 -21.81 -7.33 4.17
C PHE A 97 -22.15 -5.89 3.79
N ARG A 98 -23.37 -5.49 4.10
CA ARG A 98 -23.83 -4.11 4.02
C ARG A 98 -24.60 -3.79 5.28
N HIS A 99 -24.22 -2.75 5.98
CA HIS A 99 -24.99 -2.23 7.10
C HIS A 99 -26.11 -1.32 6.60
N GLU A 100 -27.24 -1.28 7.31
CA GLU A 100 -28.44 -0.53 6.92
C GLU A 100 -28.18 0.97 6.65
N HIS A 101 -27.22 1.55 7.37
CA HIS A 101 -26.87 2.96 7.22
C HIS A 101 -25.77 3.24 6.18
N GLN A 102 -25.28 2.24 5.50
CA GLN A 102 -24.24 2.39 4.47
C GLN A 102 -24.84 2.40 3.07
N ASN A 103 -24.44 3.38 2.24
CA ASN A 103 -24.84 3.41 0.84
C ASN A 103 -24.34 2.17 0.10
N GLU A 104 -23.05 1.86 0.25
CA GLU A 104 -22.41 0.67 -0.33
C GLU A 104 -21.95 -0.29 0.75
N GLY A 105 -22.09 -1.59 0.51
CA GLY A 105 -21.51 -2.62 1.35
C GLY A 105 -20.01 -2.81 1.10
N VAL A 106 -19.40 -3.71 1.86
CA VAL A 106 -17.97 -4.01 1.80
C VAL A 106 -17.77 -5.47 1.39
N MET A 107 -16.80 -5.72 0.53
CA MET A 107 -16.28 -7.05 0.20
C MET A 107 -14.93 -7.23 0.89
N ILE A 108 -14.83 -8.19 1.78
CA ILE A 108 -13.54 -8.61 2.34
C ILE A 108 -13.02 -9.72 1.44
N CYS A 109 -11.90 -9.45 0.79
CA CYS A 109 -11.34 -10.34 -0.22
C CYS A 109 -9.91 -10.73 0.13
N GLU A 110 -9.53 -11.95 -0.22
CA GLU A 110 -8.13 -12.33 -0.34
C GLU A 110 -7.61 -11.78 -1.66
N HIS A 111 -6.75 -10.79 -1.57
CA HIS A 111 -6.10 -10.19 -2.74
C HIS A 111 -5.19 -11.19 -3.45
N ARG A 112 -4.97 -11.02 -4.77
CA ARG A 112 -4.04 -11.88 -5.54
C ARG A 112 -2.62 -11.95 -4.96
N LEU A 113 -2.20 -10.93 -4.20
CA LEU A 113 -0.91 -10.88 -3.51
C LEU A 113 -0.89 -11.64 -2.16
N GLY A 114 -2.03 -12.18 -1.70
CA GLY A 114 -2.09 -13.09 -0.55
C GLY A 114 -2.57 -12.48 0.77
N PHE A 115 -2.74 -11.17 0.87
CA PHE A 115 -3.31 -10.52 2.06
C PHE A 115 -4.83 -10.37 1.95
N ILE A 116 -5.49 -10.10 3.07
CA ILE A 116 -6.93 -9.88 3.14
C ILE A 116 -7.21 -8.40 3.36
N SER A 117 -8.02 -7.81 2.49
CA SER A 117 -8.40 -6.39 2.57
C SER A 117 -9.84 -6.15 2.13
N ALA A 118 -10.34 -4.95 2.44
CA ALA A 118 -11.60 -4.47 1.92
C ALA A 118 -11.48 -4.19 0.42
N ASN A 119 -12.46 -4.67 -0.35
CA ASN A 119 -12.58 -4.47 -1.80
C ASN A 119 -11.30 -4.84 -2.59
N ALA A 120 -10.48 -5.77 -2.08
CA ALA A 120 -9.20 -6.15 -2.67
C ALA A 120 -8.30 -4.93 -2.96
N ALA A 121 -8.23 -3.96 -2.05
CA ALA A 121 -7.47 -2.71 -2.21
C ALA A 121 -7.79 -1.92 -3.50
N VAL A 122 -8.96 -2.13 -4.11
CA VAL A 122 -9.48 -1.31 -5.21
C VAL A 122 -10.06 -0.04 -4.63
N ASP A 123 -9.58 1.12 -5.10
CA ASP A 123 -9.94 2.43 -4.58
C ASP A 123 -10.40 3.39 -5.70
N GLU A 124 -11.23 4.35 -5.34
CA GLU A 124 -11.73 5.43 -6.20
C GLU A 124 -11.15 6.79 -5.82
N SER A 125 -10.54 6.88 -4.65
CA SER A 125 -10.05 8.15 -4.13
C SER A 125 -8.74 8.58 -4.81
N ASN A 126 -8.59 9.90 -5.01
CA ASN A 126 -7.39 10.51 -5.62
C ASN A 126 -7.08 10.02 -7.05
N VAL A 127 -8.11 9.60 -7.80
CA VAL A 127 -8.02 9.23 -9.21
C VAL A 127 -8.85 10.22 -10.03
N SER A 128 -8.28 10.78 -11.07
CA SER A 128 -8.99 11.70 -11.96
C SER A 128 -10.03 10.97 -12.82
N GLY A 129 -11.21 11.58 -12.99
CA GLY A 129 -12.31 11.03 -13.78
C GLY A 129 -13.30 10.19 -12.98
N ALA A 130 -14.61 10.50 -13.14
CA ALA A 130 -15.69 9.93 -12.34
C ALA A 130 -15.90 8.41 -12.48
N ASN A 131 -15.35 7.81 -13.54
CA ASN A 131 -15.45 6.37 -13.80
C ASN A 131 -14.11 5.65 -13.73
N ASN A 132 -13.11 6.25 -13.08
CA ASN A 132 -11.81 5.65 -12.93
C ASN A 132 -11.63 5.12 -11.51
N ILE A 133 -11.04 3.95 -11.42
CA ILE A 133 -10.62 3.32 -10.17
C ILE A 133 -9.15 2.92 -10.28
N ILE A 134 -8.51 2.71 -9.15
CA ILE A 134 -7.11 2.34 -9.10
C ILE A 134 -6.94 0.99 -8.40
N THR A 135 -6.00 0.19 -8.90
CA THR A 135 -5.62 -1.09 -8.32
C THR A 135 -4.15 -1.05 -7.89
N LEU A 136 -3.73 -1.97 -7.06
CA LEU A 136 -2.32 -2.07 -6.65
C LEU A 136 -1.39 -2.34 -7.83
N PRO A 137 -0.10 -2.01 -7.72
CA PRO A 137 0.91 -2.45 -8.67
C PRO A 137 0.86 -3.96 -8.89
N LYS A 138 1.21 -4.42 -10.10
CA LYS A 138 1.21 -5.87 -10.38
C LYS A 138 2.14 -6.64 -9.47
N ASN A 139 3.31 -6.08 -9.22
CA ASN A 139 4.33 -6.62 -8.31
C ASN A 139 4.92 -5.47 -7.49
N PRO A 140 4.35 -5.16 -6.31
CA PRO A 140 4.79 -4.03 -5.50
C PRO A 140 6.25 -4.13 -5.05
N ASP A 141 6.78 -5.34 -4.80
CA ASP A 141 8.19 -5.52 -4.43
C ASP A 141 9.12 -5.18 -5.59
N ALA A 142 8.76 -5.56 -6.83
CA ALA A 142 9.51 -5.15 -8.00
C ALA A 142 9.48 -3.63 -8.21
N SER A 143 8.35 -2.99 -7.97
CA SER A 143 8.19 -1.54 -8.01
C SER A 143 9.04 -0.86 -6.94
N ALA A 144 8.99 -1.34 -5.68
CA ALA A 144 9.83 -0.85 -4.59
C ALA A 144 11.32 -1.00 -4.91
N LYS A 145 11.73 -2.14 -5.50
CA LYS A 145 13.11 -2.40 -5.91
C LYS A 145 13.57 -1.44 -7.03
N LYS A 146 12.70 -1.14 -8.00
CA LYS A 146 13.02 -0.17 -9.06
C LYS A 146 13.22 1.22 -8.48
N LEU A 147 12.33 1.69 -7.60
CA LEU A 147 12.41 2.97 -6.94
C LEU A 147 13.64 3.07 -6.05
N ARG A 148 13.92 2.04 -5.23
CA ARG A 148 15.12 1.98 -4.41
C ARG A 148 16.40 2.15 -5.23
N ARG A 149 16.52 1.42 -6.34
CA ARG A 149 17.70 1.52 -7.23
C ARG A 149 17.88 2.92 -7.82
N SER A 150 16.81 3.59 -8.19
CA SER A 150 16.86 4.97 -8.70
C SER A 150 17.38 5.93 -7.63
N LEU A 151 16.86 5.85 -6.41
CA LEU A 151 17.25 6.68 -5.28
C LEU A 151 18.69 6.39 -4.84
N GLU A 152 19.05 5.11 -4.67
CA GLU A 152 20.41 4.67 -4.30
C GLU A 152 21.46 5.17 -5.33
N LYS A 153 21.14 5.06 -6.62
CA LYS A 153 22.02 5.54 -7.70
C LYS A 153 22.20 7.06 -7.64
N ARG A 154 21.14 7.81 -7.35
CA ARG A 154 21.15 9.27 -7.35
C ARG A 154 21.88 9.83 -6.14
N PHE A 155 21.64 9.28 -4.95
CA PHE A 155 22.14 9.82 -3.69
C PHE A 155 23.38 9.10 -3.17
N ASN A 156 23.79 8.00 -3.79
CA ASN A 156 24.90 7.15 -3.38
C ASN A 156 24.77 6.69 -1.92
N LYS A 157 23.56 6.29 -1.52
CA LYS A 157 23.22 5.81 -0.17
C LYS A 157 22.49 4.48 -0.26
N LYS A 158 22.64 3.63 0.74
CA LYS A 158 21.90 2.37 0.88
C LYS A 158 20.64 2.60 1.69
N ILE A 159 19.48 2.54 1.04
CA ILE A 159 18.20 2.85 1.66
C ILE A 159 17.20 1.71 1.54
N GLY A 160 16.13 1.80 2.33
CA GLY A 160 14.93 0.99 2.17
C GLY A 160 13.83 1.73 1.40
N VAL A 161 12.94 0.98 0.75
CA VAL A 161 11.71 1.51 0.16
C VAL A 161 10.53 0.63 0.56
N LEU A 162 9.48 1.24 1.09
CA LEU A 162 8.19 0.63 1.39
C LEU A 162 7.12 1.25 0.47
N ILE A 163 6.25 0.40 -0.09
CA ILE A 163 5.01 0.83 -0.74
C ILE A 163 3.88 0.51 0.21
N THR A 164 3.03 1.50 0.53
CA THR A 164 2.01 1.38 1.57
C THR A 164 0.61 1.54 1.02
N ASP A 165 -0.35 0.92 1.69
CA ASP A 165 -1.78 1.14 1.50
C ASP A 165 -2.46 1.28 2.87
N THR A 166 -3.69 1.82 2.90
CA THR A 166 -4.42 2.08 4.14
C THR A 166 -5.48 1.00 4.35
N PHE A 167 -5.30 0.16 5.38
CA PHE A 167 -6.19 -0.96 5.68
C PHE A 167 -7.06 -0.68 6.91
N GLY A 168 -8.30 -1.19 6.87
CA GLY A 168 -9.11 -1.37 8.06
C GLY A 168 -8.47 -2.40 9.01
N ARG A 169 -8.72 -2.24 10.29
CA ARG A 169 -8.21 -3.16 11.33
C ARG A 169 -9.31 -4.09 11.82
N PRO A 170 -9.07 -5.41 11.89
CA PRO A 170 -10.05 -6.32 12.52
C PRO A 170 -10.34 -5.92 13.96
N TRP A 171 -11.62 -5.94 14.34
CA TRP A 171 -12.12 -5.67 15.70
C TRP A 171 -11.75 -4.30 16.29
N ARG A 172 -11.27 -3.36 15.49
CA ARG A 172 -10.89 -2.01 15.93
C ARG A 172 -11.40 -0.95 14.96
N ILE A 173 -11.87 0.16 15.48
CA ILE A 173 -12.21 1.34 14.67
C ILE A 173 -10.91 2.02 14.20
N GLY A 174 -10.96 2.58 12.99
CA GLY A 174 -9.86 3.28 12.36
C GLY A 174 -9.06 2.41 11.39
N GLN A 175 -8.31 3.08 10.56
CA GLN A 175 -7.44 2.49 9.56
C GLN A 175 -5.98 2.73 9.94
N VAL A 176 -5.09 1.98 9.35
CA VAL A 176 -3.64 2.11 9.52
C VAL A 176 -2.96 1.81 8.20
N ASN A 177 -1.85 2.48 7.93
CA ASN A 177 -1.03 2.12 6.78
C ASN A 177 -0.34 0.78 7.04
N VAL A 178 -0.35 -0.07 6.02
CA VAL A 178 0.35 -1.35 5.99
C VAL A 178 1.22 -1.42 4.75
N THR A 179 2.25 -2.21 4.81
CA THR A 179 3.19 -2.39 3.71
C THR A 179 2.64 -3.43 2.73
N VAL A 180 2.57 -3.07 1.45
CA VAL A 180 2.16 -3.96 0.36
C VAL A 180 3.31 -4.30 -0.58
N GLY A 181 4.44 -3.60 -0.49
CA GLY A 181 5.65 -3.87 -1.26
C GLY A 181 6.91 -3.36 -0.54
N ILE A 182 8.00 -4.15 -0.59
CA ILE A 182 9.24 -3.86 0.14
C ILE A 182 10.49 -4.04 -0.72
N SER A 183 11.51 -3.25 -0.41
CA SER A 183 12.86 -3.49 -0.95
C SER A 183 13.92 -2.89 -0.04
N GLY A 184 14.95 -3.68 0.31
CA GLY A 184 16.07 -3.25 1.15
C GLY A 184 15.77 -3.16 2.65
N VAL A 185 14.62 -3.70 3.08
CA VAL A 185 14.17 -3.70 4.49
C VAL A 185 13.66 -5.11 4.83
N PRO A 186 13.90 -5.64 6.02
CA PRO A 186 13.28 -6.89 6.46
C PRO A 186 11.78 -6.68 6.70
N SER A 187 10.93 -7.62 6.31
CA SER A 187 9.48 -7.54 6.56
C SER A 187 9.15 -7.60 8.06
N THR A 188 9.84 -8.48 8.77
CA THR A 188 9.66 -8.73 10.20
C THR A 188 11.02 -8.76 10.90
N LEU A 189 11.02 -8.59 12.22
CA LEU A 189 12.20 -8.78 13.06
C LEU A 189 12.07 -10.08 13.85
N LEU A 190 12.88 -11.07 13.52
CA LEU A 190 12.87 -12.34 14.21
C LEU A 190 13.57 -12.18 15.58
N GLU A 191 12.76 -12.14 16.65
CA GLU A 191 13.24 -12.08 18.05
C GLU A 191 13.29 -13.47 18.71
N LYS A 192 12.83 -14.52 18.03
CA LYS A 192 12.87 -15.91 18.52
C LYS A 192 14.31 -16.31 18.85
N GLY A 193 14.50 -16.92 20.02
CA GLY A 193 15.82 -17.32 20.53
C GLY A 193 16.56 -16.23 21.28
N LYS A 194 16.07 -14.97 21.31
CA LYS A 194 16.57 -13.93 22.20
C LYS A 194 15.98 -14.09 23.59
N TYR A 195 16.55 -13.42 24.58
CA TYR A 195 16.11 -13.46 25.96
C TYR A 195 15.50 -12.14 26.38
N ASP A 196 14.44 -12.23 27.21
CA ASP A 196 13.85 -11.07 27.87
C ASP A 196 14.77 -10.54 29.00
N ALA A 197 14.37 -9.45 29.66
CA ALA A 197 15.13 -8.82 30.75
C ALA A 197 15.33 -9.76 31.99
N TYR A 198 14.58 -10.84 32.06
CA TYR A 198 14.61 -11.82 33.15
C TYR A 198 15.22 -13.18 32.75
N GLY A 199 15.81 -13.25 31.54
CA GLY A 199 16.46 -14.46 31.04
C GLY A 199 15.52 -15.53 30.48
N ARG A 200 14.24 -15.19 30.18
CA ARG A 200 13.29 -16.11 29.52
C ARG A 200 13.44 -16.01 28.01
N GLU A 201 13.61 -17.14 27.34
CA GLU A 201 13.71 -17.20 25.89
C GLU A 201 12.38 -16.81 25.21
N LEU A 202 12.46 -15.96 24.17
CA LEU A 202 11.35 -15.54 23.35
C LEU A 202 11.06 -16.63 22.30
N ALA A 203 9.90 -17.27 22.39
CA ALA A 203 9.54 -18.40 21.53
C ALA A 203 8.87 -17.99 20.21
N VAL A 204 8.08 -16.88 20.21
CA VAL A 204 7.18 -16.51 19.11
C VAL A 204 7.20 -15.02 18.74
N THR A 205 8.09 -14.24 19.31
CA THR A 205 8.11 -12.78 19.09
C THR A 205 8.69 -12.46 17.72
N GLU A 206 7.87 -11.87 16.86
CA GLU A 206 8.22 -11.50 15.50
C GLU A 206 7.46 -10.21 15.10
N PRO A 207 7.93 -9.01 15.51
CA PRO A 207 7.32 -7.74 15.13
C PRO A 207 7.27 -7.54 13.62
N ALA A 208 6.15 -7.02 13.10
CA ALA A 208 5.95 -6.67 11.71
C ALA A 208 6.63 -5.31 11.41
N PHE A 209 7.95 -5.32 11.30
CA PHE A 209 8.79 -4.13 11.23
C PHE A 209 8.38 -3.14 10.14
N CYS A 210 8.10 -3.64 8.93
CA CYS A 210 7.67 -2.78 7.83
C CYS A 210 6.29 -2.15 8.08
N ASP A 211 5.36 -2.87 8.73
CA ASP A 211 4.04 -2.33 9.03
C ASP A 211 4.07 -1.30 10.15
N GLU A 212 4.98 -1.45 11.14
CA GLU A 212 5.21 -0.42 12.16
C GLU A 212 5.72 0.88 11.54
N ILE A 213 6.65 0.80 10.58
CA ILE A 213 7.15 1.96 9.84
C ILE A 213 6.06 2.55 8.94
N ALA A 214 5.32 1.71 8.22
CA ALA A 214 4.21 2.15 7.39
C ALA A 214 3.15 2.89 8.21
N ALA A 215 2.79 2.37 9.39
CA ALA A 215 1.86 3.01 10.31
C ALA A 215 2.40 4.37 10.80
N ALA A 216 3.67 4.44 11.17
CA ALA A 216 4.31 5.68 11.62
C ALA A 216 4.38 6.73 10.51
N SER A 217 4.61 6.33 9.24
CA SER A 217 4.62 7.26 8.10
C SER A 217 3.28 7.96 7.84
N GLY A 218 2.18 7.44 8.37
CA GLY A 218 0.86 8.06 8.28
C GLY A 218 0.63 9.23 9.25
N LEU A 219 1.63 9.61 10.03
CA LEU A 219 1.55 10.73 10.99
C LEU A 219 1.96 12.08 10.36
N VAL A 220 2.49 12.09 9.15
CA VAL A 220 2.99 13.26 8.42
C VAL A 220 2.33 13.43 7.08
#